data_85a38e28c2838fb417e7a36bec17c28a
#
_entry.id   85a38e28c2838fb417e7a36bec17c28a
#
_cell.length_a   1.000
_cell.length_b   1.000
_cell.length_c   1.000
_cell.angle_alpha   90.00
_cell.angle_beta   90.00
_cell.angle_gamma   90.00
#
_symmetry.space_group_name_H-M   'P 1'
#
loop_
_entity.id
_entity.type
_entity.pdbx_description
1 polymer ?
#
loop_
_entity_poly.entity_id
_entity_poly.type
_entity_poly.pdbx_seq_one_letter_code
_entity_poly.pdbx_strand_id
1 'polypeptide(L)'
;MTPHINAKIGDFYPQCLLCGDPLRVSYIAKKFLQDAKEITNVRNMLGFSGKYKGKGISLMGHGMGIASCTIYVTELIKTYQVKELLRIGTCGAISPKVGLKDIIMATGASTDSKTNRVRFLNHDLSATPDFELSLRAYQTAKRLGIDLKVGNIFSSDFFYSFETHAFDLMAQYNHLAIEMEAAGLYATAMELSAKALCLCSVSDHLITKEALSPKERVESFDNMIILALEMMTQ
;
A
#
# COMPACT_ATOMS: atom_id res chain seq x y z
N MET A 1 10.94 19.97 -7.82
CA MET A 1 10.56 19.88 -6.40
C MET A 1 9.09 20.23 -6.24
N THR A 2 8.42 19.53 -5.37
CA THR A 2 7.05 19.82 -4.94
C THR A 2 7.04 20.26 -3.48
N PRO A 3 5.91 20.68 -2.89
CA PRO A 3 5.86 21.08 -1.48
C PRO A 3 6.20 19.95 -0.49
N HIS A 4 6.06 18.68 -0.88
CA HIS A 4 6.23 17.54 0.03
C HIS A 4 7.36 16.58 -0.38
N ILE A 5 7.96 16.76 -1.57
CA ILE A 5 9.05 15.93 -2.09
C ILE A 5 10.13 16.86 -2.66
N ASN A 6 11.35 16.80 -2.11
CA ASN A 6 12.49 17.65 -2.53
C ASN A 6 13.47 16.92 -3.47
N ALA A 7 13.10 15.76 -4.00
CA ALA A 7 13.85 15.06 -5.03
C ALA A 7 13.95 15.87 -6.34
N LYS A 8 14.96 15.60 -7.14
CA LYS A 8 15.10 16.16 -8.50
C LYS A 8 14.25 15.36 -9.49
N ILE A 9 13.89 16.01 -10.59
CA ILE A 9 13.28 15.30 -11.73
C ILE A 9 14.26 14.26 -12.24
N GLY A 10 13.77 13.00 -12.37
CA GLY A 10 14.60 11.86 -12.76
C GLY A 10 15.20 11.07 -11.60
N ASP A 11 15.06 11.51 -10.35
CA ASP A 11 15.49 10.73 -9.19
C ASP A 11 14.60 9.51 -8.91
N PHE A 12 13.31 9.59 -9.27
CA PHE A 12 12.38 8.46 -9.16
C PHE A 12 12.37 7.59 -10.41
N TYR A 13 12.38 6.28 -10.22
CA TYR A 13 12.06 5.31 -11.26
C TYR A 13 10.53 5.29 -11.53
N PRO A 14 10.09 4.80 -12.70
CA PRO A 14 8.67 4.65 -13.01
C PRO A 14 7.90 3.74 -12.04
N GLN A 15 8.59 2.82 -11.37
CA GLN A 15 8.05 1.92 -10.35
C GLN A 15 8.38 2.44 -8.95
N CYS A 16 7.35 2.56 -8.10
CA CYS A 16 7.52 3.03 -6.74
C CYS A 16 6.76 2.16 -5.74
N LEU A 17 7.47 1.65 -4.71
CA LEU A 17 6.84 1.07 -3.53
C LEU A 17 6.47 2.17 -2.54
N LEU A 18 5.28 2.08 -1.98
CA LEU A 18 4.72 3.02 -1.02
C LEU A 18 4.56 2.37 0.35
N CYS A 19 4.99 3.05 1.40
CA CYS A 19 4.78 2.62 2.79
C CYS A 19 4.18 3.75 3.62
N GLY A 20 3.28 3.44 4.55
CA GLY A 20 2.78 4.43 5.50
C GLY A 20 3.88 4.92 6.45
N ASP A 21 4.76 4.03 6.88
CA ASP A 21 5.87 4.29 7.80
C ASP A 21 7.17 4.61 7.04
N PRO A 22 7.75 5.82 7.18
CA PRO A 22 9.01 6.19 6.54
C PRO A 22 10.20 5.39 7.06
N LEU A 23 10.18 4.90 8.29
CA LEU A 23 11.25 4.02 8.80
C LEU A 23 11.25 2.66 8.11
N ARG A 24 10.08 2.16 7.71
CA ARG A 24 9.98 0.96 6.87
C ARG A 24 10.59 1.17 5.50
N VAL A 25 10.39 2.35 4.90
CA VAL A 25 11.06 2.73 3.63
C VAL A 25 12.58 2.66 3.78
N SER A 26 13.13 3.24 4.86
CA SER A 26 14.57 3.17 5.16
C SER A 26 15.06 1.73 5.38
N TYR A 27 14.28 0.91 6.09
CA TYR A 27 14.59 -0.50 6.31
C TYR A 27 14.68 -1.27 4.98
N ILE A 28 13.68 -1.10 4.10
CA ILE A 28 13.66 -1.76 2.78
C ILE A 28 14.87 -1.32 1.96
N ALA A 29 15.15 -0.02 1.90
CA ALA A 29 16.28 0.52 1.17
C ALA A 29 17.60 -0.10 1.61
N LYS A 30 17.84 -0.15 2.93
CA LYS A 30 19.09 -0.66 3.51
C LYS A 30 19.25 -2.17 3.39
N LYS A 31 18.16 -2.93 3.50
CA LYS A 31 18.23 -4.40 3.55
C LYS A 31 18.16 -5.03 2.18
N PHE A 32 17.39 -4.47 1.24
CA PHE A 32 17.05 -5.14 -0.01
C PHE A 32 17.61 -4.47 -1.26
N LEU A 33 17.93 -3.16 -1.23
CA LEU A 33 18.37 -2.46 -2.41
C LEU A 33 19.89 -2.31 -2.48
N GLN A 34 20.41 -2.43 -3.70
CA GLN A 34 21.78 -2.07 -4.06
C GLN A 34 21.82 -0.58 -4.45
N ASP A 35 22.93 0.11 -4.17
CA ASP A 35 23.16 1.53 -4.50
C ASP A 35 22.03 2.46 -4.02
N ALA A 36 21.39 2.14 -2.90
CA ALA A 36 20.28 2.91 -2.39
C ALA A 36 20.70 4.33 -1.98
N LYS A 37 20.02 5.33 -2.55
CA LYS A 37 20.21 6.75 -2.21
C LYS A 37 18.92 7.32 -1.63
N GLU A 38 19.02 8.05 -0.53
CA GLU A 38 17.95 8.93 -0.08
C GLU A 38 17.78 10.09 -1.05
N ILE A 39 16.57 10.27 -1.59
CA ILE A 39 16.26 11.27 -2.61
C ILE A 39 15.30 12.34 -2.10
N THR A 40 14.62 12.09 -0.99
CA THR A 40 13.74 13.06 -0.31
C THR A 40 13.56 12.72 1.16
N ASN A 41 13.37 13.76 1.99
CA ASN A 41 13.15 13.65 3.43
C ASN A 41 12.28 14.76 4.02
N VAL A 42 11.55 15.49 3.18
CA VAL A 42 10.66 16.58 3.61
C VAL A 42 9.64 16.04 4.61
N ARG A 43 9.47 16.71 5.75
CA ARG A 43 8.57 16.28 6.85
C ARG A 43 8.89 14.88 7.40
N ASN A 44 10.14 14.41 7.28
CA ASN A 44 10.56 13.03 7.58
C ASN A 44 9.87 11.95 6.74
N MET A 45 9.20 12.31 5.64
CA MET A 45 8.72 11.35 4.65
C MET A 45 9.88 10.97 3.75
N LEU A 46 10.54 9.88 4.13
CA LEU A 46 11.73 9.40 3.46
C LEU A 46 11.38 8.77 2.10
N GLY A 47 12.20 9.08 1.09
CA GLY A 47 12.17 8.40 -0.20
C GLY A 47 13.57 7.98 -0.62
N PHE A 48 13.66 6.82 -1.25
CA PHE A 48 14.91 6.24 -1.74
C PHE A 48 14.75 5.76 -3.18
N SER A 49 15.83 5.79 -3.92
CA SER A 49 15.97 5.09 -5.20
C SER A 49 17.18 4.19 -5.16
N GLY A 50 17.07 3.00 -5.75
CA GLY A 50 18.14 2.00 -5.79
C GLY A 50 17.82 0.89 -6.77
N LYS A 51 18.54 -0.23 -6.67
CA LYS A 51 18.35 -1.37 -7.56
C LYS A 51 18.01 -2.63 -6.77
N TYR A 52 17.06 -3.40 -7.25
CA TYR A 52 16.81 -4.76 -6.80
C TYR A 52 17.11 -5.73 -7.95
N LYS A 53 18.04 -6.66 -7.73
CA LYS A 53 18.53 -7.59 -8.78
C LYS A 53 18.89 -6.88 -10.09
N GLY A 54 19.55 -5.73 -9.98
CA GLY A 54 20.01 -4.93 -11.11
C GLY A 54 18.95 -4.01 -11.75
N LYS A 55 17.67 -4.12 -11.40
CA LYS A 55 16.58 -3.27 -11.91
C LYS A 55 16.26 -2.13 -10.95
N GLY A 56 16.06 -0.93 -11.50
CA GLY A 56 15.78 0.27 -10.75
C GLY A 56 14.38 0.25 -10.11
N ILE A 57 14.29 0.73 -8.87
CA ILE A 57 13.02 0.89 -8.15
C ILE A 57 13.15 2.03 -7.15
N SER A 58 12.05 2.74 -6.93
CA SER A 58 11.95 3.77 -5.90
C SER A 58 11.05 3.35 -4.75
N LEU A 59 11.31 3.93 -3.60
CA LEU A 59 10.54 3.74 -2.38
C LEU A 59 10.12 5.11 -1.87
N MET A 60 8.87 5.24 -1.33
CA MET A 60 8.40 6.50 -0.75
C MET A 60 7.50 6.26 0.47
N GLY A 61 7.77 7.01 1.53
CA GLY A 61 6.86 7.15 2.66
C GLY A 61 5.68 8.05 2.31
N HIS A 62 4.46 7.72 2.79
CA HIS A 62 3.29 8.55 2.50
C HIS A 62 2.47 8.92 3.75
N GLY A 63 2.92 8.48 4.95
CA GLY A 63 2.16 8.69 6.18
C GLY A 63 0.92 7.81 6.29
N MET A 64 0.04 8.12 7.23
CA MET A 64 -1.20 7.41 7.47
C MET A 64 -2.41 8.18 6.93
N GLY A 65 -3.41 7.42 6.47
CA GLY A 65 -4.69 7.92 6.00
C GLY A 65 -4.73 8.39 4.55
N ILE A 66 -5.93 8.38 3.99
CA ILE A 66 -6.20 8.75 2.59
C ILE A 66 -5.67 10.15 2.28
N ALA A 67 -5.89 11.13 3.15
CA ALA A 67 -5.49 12.51 2.93
C ALA A 67 -3.97 12.65 2.73
N SER A 68 -3.16 12.01 3.58
CA SER A 68 -1.70 12.02 3.44
C SER A 68 -1.26 11.25 2.21
N CYS A 69 -1.73 10.03 2.03
CA CYS A 69 -1.36 9.15 0.91
C CYS A 69 -1.60 9.83 -0.45
N THR A 70 -2.76 10.46 -0.64
CA THR A 70 -3.12 11.09 -1.92
C THR A 70 -2.25 12.29 -2.29
N ILE A 71 -1.68 13.01 -1.31
CA ILE A 71 -0.71 14.08 -1.55
C ILE A 71 0.52 13.50 -2.27
N TYR A 72 1.16 12.51 -1.65
CA TYR A 72 2.40 11.91 -2.19
C TYR A 72 2.16 11.20 -3.52
N VAL A 73 1.08 10.44 -3.63
CA VAL A 73 0.68 9.76 -4.88
C VAL A 73 0.49 10.76 -6.02
N THR A 74 -0.19 11.87 -5.76
CA THR A 74 -0.40 12.93 -6.76
C THR A 74 0.92 13.54 -7.22
N GLU A 75 1.81 13.88 -6.30
CA GLU A 75 3.11 14.47 -6.62
C GLU A 75 4.01 13.50 -7.36
N LEU A 76 4.05 12.22 -6.96
CA LEU A 76 4.80 11.17 -7.63
C LEU A 76 4.36 11.01 -9.09
N ILE A 77 3.07 10.95 -9.35
CA ILE A 77 2.55 10.76 -10.71
C ILE A 77 2.74 12.04 -11.55
N LYS A 78 2.26 13.19 -11.06
CA LYS A 78 2.23 14.43 -11.86
C LYS A 78 3.61 15.02 -12.09
N THR A 79 4.49 15.00 -11.08
CA THR A 79 5.77 15.68 -11.13
C THR A 79 6.92 14.73 -11.43
N TYR A 80 6.95 13.58 -10.78
CA TYR A 80 8.06 12.63 -10.90
C TYR A 80 7.79 11.51 -11.89
N GLN A 81 6.63 11.54 -12.57
CA GLN A 81 6.27 10.62 -13.66
C GLN A 81 6.28 9.13 -13.27
N VAL A 82 6.03 8.84 -12.02
CA VAL A 82 5.83 7.46 -11.55
C VAL A 82 4.58 6.89 -12.24
N LYS A 83 4.70 5.67 -12.77
CA LYS A 83 3.66 5.00 -13.56
C LYS A 83 3.01 3.84 -12.84
N GLU A 84 3.75 3.15 -12.00
CA GLU A 84 3.29 2.00 -11.22
C GLU A 84 3.56 2.23 -9.74
N LEU A 85 2.50 2.16 -8.94
CA LEU A 85 2.55 2.37 -7.50
C LEU A 85 2.06 1.10 -6.79
N LEU A 86 2.91 0.53 -5.95
CA LEU A 86 2.54 -0.60 -5.10
C LEU A 86 2.62 -0.19 -3.64
N ARG A 87 1.48 -0.08 -2.99
CA ARG A 87 1.44 0.12 -1.54
C ARG A 87 1.66 -1.22 -0.83
N ILE A 88 2.56 -1.22 0.13
CA ILE A 88 2.77 -2.32 1.07
C ILE A 88 2.55 -1.79 2.49
N GLY A 89 1.63 -2.40 3.20
CA GLY A 89 1.19 -1.93 4.52
C GLY A 89 0.78 -3.04 5.47
N THR A 90 0.27 -2.64 6.63
CA THR A 90 -0.41 -3.52 7.58
C THR A 90 -1.91 -3.34 7.52
N CYS A 91 -2.65 -4.35 7.96
CA CYS A 91 -4.08 -4.27 8.11
C CYS A 91 -4.54 -5.09 9.33
N GLY A 92 -5.72 -4.76 9.85
CA GLY A 92 -6.43 -5.55 10.84
C GLY A 92 -7.43 -6.49 10.16
N ALA A 93 -7.33 -7.79 10.40
CA ALA A 93 -8.28 -8.78 9.87
C ALA A 93 -9.66 -8.63 10.52
N ILE A 94 -10.72 -8.78 9.69
CA ILE A 94 -12.12 -8.81 10.14
C ILE A 94 -12.85 -10.05 9.66
N SER A 95 -12.21 -10.91 8.91
CA SER A 95 -12.77 -12.11 8.33
C SER A 95 -12.07 -13.36 8.86
N PRO A 96 -12.79 -14.45 9.17
CA PRO A 96 -12.19 -15.72 9.56
C PRO A 96 -11.40 -16.40 8.42
N LYS A 97 -11.45 -15.86 7.20
CA LYS A 97 -10.72 -16.37 6.04
C LYS A 97 -9.24 -15.99 6.05
N VAL A 98 -8.83 -15.07 6.92
CA VAL A 98 -7.47 -14.55 7.00
C VAL A 98 -7.01 -14.53 8.46
N GLY A 99 -5.74 -14.85 8.67
CA GLY A 99 -5.10 -14.88 9.98
C GLY A 99 -3.86 -14.00 10.05
N LEU A 100 -3.24 -13.94 11.22
CA LEU A 100 -2.00 -13.20 11.42
C LEU A 100 -0.93 -13.66 10.42
N LYS A 101 -0.16 -12.71 9.89
CA LYS A 101 0.92 -12.89 8.90
C LYS A 101 0.44 -13.19 7.47
N ASP A 102 -0.85 -13.44 7.25
CA ASP A 102 -1.37 -13.54 5.88
C ASP A 102 -1.09 -12.26 5.09
N ILE A 103 -0.81 -12.43 3.80
CA ILE A 103 -0.67 -11.31 2.86
C ILE A 103 -1.94 -11.23 2.03
N ILE A 104 -2.57 -10.06 2.06
CA ILE A 104 -3.80 -9.77 1.32
C ILE A 104 -3.47 -8.90 0.11
N MET A 105 -3.92 -9.33 -1.07
CA MET A 105 -4.00 -8.49 -2.26
C MET A 105 -5.41 -7.89 -2.36
N ALA A 106 -5.48 -6.56 -2.29
CA ALA A 106 -6.75 -5.84 -2.31
C ALA A 106 -7.30 -5.69 -3.73
N THR A 107 -8.37 -6.42 -4.03
CA THR A 107 -9.07 -6.36 -5.34
C THR A 107 -10.10 -5.24 -5.44
N GLY A 108 -10.37 -4.58 -4.34
CA GLY A 108 -11.21 -3.40 -4.23
C GLY A 108 -11.13 -2.85 -2.82
N ALA A 109 -11.38 -1.57 -2.66
CA ALA A 109 -11.37 -0.90 -1.37
C ALA A 109 -12.63 -0.06 -1.17
N SER A 110 -13.49 -0.48 -0.24
CA SER A 110 -14.56 0.37 0.28
C SER A 110 -14.00 1.40 1.26
N THR A 111 -14.74 2.45 1.58
CA THR A 111 -14.27 3.47 2.52
C THR A 111 -15.42 4.23 3.18
N ASP A 112 -15.18 4.67 4.41
CA ASP A 112 -16.00 5.67 5.11
C ASP A 112 -15.58 7.11 4.77
N SER A 113 -14.43 7.30 4.14
CA SER A 113 -13.94 8.61 3.69
C SER A 113 -14.83 9.20 2.60
N LYS A 114 -15.12 10.49 2.74
CA LYS A 114 -15.81 11.23 1.67
C LYS A 114 -14.91 11.70 0.53
N THR A 115 -13.60 11.51 0.64
CA THR A 115 -12.61 12.04 -0.31
C THR A 115 -12.91 11.60 -1.74
N ASN A 116 -13.13 10.30 -1.96
CA ASN A 116 -13.41 9.78 -3.30
C ASN A 116 -14.76 10.30 -3.84
N ARG A 117 -15.80 10.35 -3.01
CA ARG A 117 -17.11 10.88 -3.42
C ARG A 117 -17.04 12.35 -3.82
N VAL A 118 -16.36 13.18 -3.04
CA VAL A 118 -16.20 14.61 -3.35
C VAL A 118 -15.45 14.79 -4.67
N ARG A 119 -14.37 14.05 -4.88
CA ARG A 119 -13.58 14.11 -6.15
C ARG A 119 -14.37 13.59 -7.35
N PHE A 120 -15.29 12.67 -7.15
CA PHE A 120 -16.14 12.08 -8.18
C PHE A 120 -17.55 12.71 -8.20
N LEU A 121 -17.66 14.00 -7.87
CA LEU A 121 -18.88 14.81 -7.90
C LEU A 121 -20.07 14.19 -7.13
N ASN A 122 -19.78 13.60 -5.96
CA ASN A 122 -20.70 12.89 -5.07
C ASN A 122 -21.27 11.57 -5.63
N HIS A 123 -20.74 11.05 -6.72
CA HIS A 123 -21.02 9.69 -7.18
C HIS A 123 -20.18 8.66 -6.42
N ASP A 124 -20.62 7.41 -6.44
CA ASP A 124 -19.86 6.30 -5.87
C ASP A 124 -18.79 5.82 -6.88
N LEU A 125 -17.54 5.75 -6.44
CA LEU A 125 -16.41 5.30 -7.23
C LEU A 125 -16.05 3.86 -6.85
N SER A 126 -15.93 2.98 -7.85
CA SER A 126 -15.34 1.65 -7.65
C SER A 126 -13.82 1.79 -7.52
N ALA A 127 -13.32 1.91 -6.29
CA ALA A 127 -11.88 1.99 -6.02
C ALA A 127 -11.24 0.60 -6.18
N THR A 128 -10.70 0.31 -7.37
CA THR A 128 -10.12 -0.98 -7.76
C THR A 128 -8.66 -0.82 -8.20
N PRO A 129 -7.82 -1.88 -8.02
CA PRO A 129 -6.46 -1.89 -8.51
C PRO A 129 -6.38 -2.02 -10.03
N ASP A 130 -5.19 -1.80 -10.56
CA ASP A 130 -4.85 -2.18 -11.92
C ASP A 130 -4.82 -3.71 -12.07
N PHE A 131 -5.45 -4.22 -13.14
CA PHE A 131 -5.57 -5.66 -13.37
C PHE A 131 -4.21 -6.33 -13.67
N GLU A 132 -3.36 -5.67 -14.47
CA GLU A 132 -2.05 -6.23 -14.84
C GLU A 132 -1.11 -6.32 -13.63
N LEU A 133 -1.11 -5.29 -12.75
CA LEU A 133 -0.39 -5.34 -11.48
C LEU A 133 -0.91 -6.45 -10.57
N SER A 134 -2.24 -6.62 -10.51
CA SER A 134 -2.87 -7.67 -9.70
C SER A 134 -2.49 -9.07 -10.21
N LEU A 135 -2.55 -9.28 -11.52
CA LEU A 135 -2.16 -10.54 -12.15
C LEU A 135 -0.68 -10.85 -11.91
N ARG A 136 0.19 -9.86 -12.07
CA ARG A 136 1.64 -9.97 -11.81
C ARG A 136 1.91 -10.33 -10.35
N ALA A 137 1.22 -9.71 -9.40
CA ALA A 137 1.33 -10.03 -7.97
C ALA A 137 0.93 -11.49 -7.69
N TYR A 138 -0.21 -11.92 -8.23
CA TYR A 138 -0.72 -13.28 -8.04
C TYR A 138 0.21 -14.34 -8.62
N GLN A 139 0.72 -14.14 -9.83
CA GLN A 139 1.66 -15.05 -10.48
C GLN A 139 3.00 -15.11 -9.73
N THR A 140 3.49 -13.94 -9.27
CA THR A 140 4.73 -13.87 -8.48
C THR A 140 4.58 -14.57 -7.13
N ALA A 141 3.45 -14.38 -6.43
CA ALA A 141 3.17 -15.08 -5.18
C ALA A 141 3.18 -16.61 -5.37
N LYS A 142 2.52 -17.11 -6.43
CA LYS A 142 2.56 -18.55 -6.78
C LYS A 142 3.98 -19.06 -7.01
N ARG A 143 4.79 -18.31 -7.77
CA ARG A 143 6.20 -18.67 -8.05
C ARG A 143 7.04 -18.72 -6.78
N LEU A 144 6.75 -17.85 -5.81
CA LEU A 144 7.46 -17.78 -4.53
C LEU A 144 6.90 -18.74 -3.46
N GLY A 145 5.81 -19.46 -3.74
CA GLY A 145 5.14 -20.32 -2.76
C GLY A 145 4.43 -19.54 -1.65
N ILE A 146 4.06 -18.28 -1.90
CA ILE A 146 3.33 -17.43 -0.95
C ILE A 146 1.83 -17.65 -1.13
N ASP A 147 1.14 -18.00 -0.04
CA ASP A 147 -0.31 -18.10 0.00
C ASP A 147 -0.94 -16.69 0.05
N LEU A 148 -1.17 -16.11 -1.12
CA LEU A 148 -1.72 -14.79 -1.26
C LEU A 148 -3.24 -14.82 -1.12
N LYS A 149 -3.77 -14.18 -0.08
CA LYS A 149 -5.21 -13.98 0.09
C LYS A 149 -5.67 -12.86 -0.84
N VAL A 150 -6.78 -13.09 -1.52
CA VAL A 150 -7.28 -12.15 -2.54
C VAL A 150 -8.70 -11.74 -2.20
N GLY A 151 -8.97 -10.45 -2.08
CA GLY A 151 -10.31 -9.96 -1.76
C GLY A 151 -10.38 -8.47 -1.47
N ASN A 152 -11.59 -8.01 -1.17
CA ASN A 152 -11.83 -6.61 -0.85
C ASN A 152 -11.36 -6.28 0.56
N ILE A 153 -10.95 -5.03 0.74
CA ILE A 153 -10.59 -4.45 2.04
C ILE A 153 -11.39 -3.16 2.27
N PHE A 154 -11.31 -2.64 3.48
CA PHE A 154 -11.94 -1.38 3.84
C PHE A 154 -10.88 -0.36 4.26
N SER A 155 -10.90 0.83 3.67
CA SER A 155 -10.05 1.96 4.06
C SER A 155 -10.84 2.90 4.97
N SER A 156 -10.44 2.98 6.24
CA SER A 156 -11.10 3.83 7.24
C SER A 156 -10.31 5.11 7.51
N ASP A 157 -11.01 6.22 7.69
CA ASP A 157 -10.43 7.46 8.20
C ASP A 157 -10.14 7.39 9.71
N PHE A 158 -10.71 6.38 10.42
CA PHE A 158 -10.60 6.23 11.87
C PHE A 158 -9.82 4.97 12.25
N PHE A 159 -8.67 5.13 12.88
CA PHE A 159 -7.96 4.01 13.49
C PHE A 159 -8.68 3.50 14.74
N TYR A 160 -9.19 4.42 15.57
CA TYR A 160 -10.00 4.12 16.72
C TYR A 160 -11.48 4.26 16.35
N SER A 161 -12.09 3.15 15.92
CA SER A 161 -13.49 3.13 15.51
C SER A 161 -14.43 3.26 16.71
N PHE A 162 -15.47 4.08 16.55
CA PHE A 162 -16.56 4.20 17.52
C PHE A 162 -17.65 3.15 17.29
N GLU A 163 -17.68 2.50 16.12
CA GLU A 163 -18.71 1.57 15.69
C GLU A 163 -18.14 0.16 15.49
N THR A 164 -18.09 -0.63 16.58
CA THR A 164 -17.60 -2.02 16.49
C THR A 164 -18.52 -2.92 15.64
N HIS A 165 -19.81 -2.62 15.54
CA HIS A 165 -20.76 -3.34 14.69
C HIS A 165 -20.51 -3.20 13.19
N ALA A 166 -19.76 -2.18 12.78
CA ALA A 166 -19.38 -1.99 11.37
C ALA A 166 -18.49 -3.13 10.87
N PHE A 167 -17.70 -3.76 11.72
CA PHE A 167 -16.81 -4.87 11.33
C PHE A 167 -17.59 -6.11 10.90
N ASP A 168 -18.69 -6.44 11.63
CA ASP A 168 -19.55 -7.56 11.27
C ASP A 168 -20.25 -7.33 9.92
N LEU A 169 -20.71 -6.10 9.69
CA LEU A 169 -21.31 -5.72 8.41
C LEU A 169 -20.29 -5.84 7.27
N MET A 170 -19.08 -5.31 7.44
CA MET A 170 -18.03 -5.42 6.44
C MET A 170 -17.66 -6.87 6.14
N ALA A 171 -17.60 -7.73 7.17
CA ALA A 171 -17.35 -9.16 7.01
C ALA A 171 -18.47 -9.86 6.23
N GLN A 172 -19.74 -9.49 6.44
CA GLN A 172 -20.89 -9.99 5.67
C GLN A 172 -20.77 -9.65 4.18
N TYR A 173 -20.19 -8.50 3.84
CA TYR A 173 -19.88 -8.11 2.45
C TYR A 173 -18.53 -8.65 1.96
N ASN A 174 -17.98 -9.67 2.65
CA ASN A 174 -16.73 -10.35 2.30
C ASN A 174 -15.47 -9.44 2.27
N HIS A 175 -15.44 -8.36 3.04
CA HIS A 175 -14.18 -7.66 3.28
C HIS A 175 -13.28 -8.51 4.17
N LEU A 176 -12.00 -8.59 3.81
CA LEU A 176 -11.01 -9.41 4.52
C LEU A 176 -10.40 -8.66 5.70
N ALA A 177 -10.13 -7.37 5.52
CA ALA A 177 -9.38 -6.56 6.47
C ALA A 177 -9.70 -5.07 6.35
N ILE A 178 -9.24 -4.31 7.34
CA ILE A 178 -9.29 -2.84 7.38
C ILE A 178 -7.88 -2.27 7.37
N GLU A 179 -7.68 -1.20 6.61
CA GLU A 179 -6.50 -0.36 6.57
C GLU A 179 -6.93 1.11 6.36
N MET A 180 -6.07 2.02 5.94
CA MET A 180 -6.41 3.45 5.96
C MET A 180 -6.15 4.19 4.62
N GLU A 181 -5.73 3.56 3.52
CA GLU A 181 -5.24 4.31 2.35
C GLU A 181 -5.62 3.76 0.96
N ALA A 182 -5.88 2.47 0.81
CA ALA A 182 -6.03 1.82 -0.49
C ALA A 182 -7.11 2.45 -1.37
N ALA A 183 -8.26 2.83 -0.79
CA ALA A 183 -9.34 3.46 -1.54
C ALA A 183 -8.91 4.81 -2.15
N GLY A 184 -8.14 5.61 -1.42
CA GLY A 184 -7.61 6.88 -1.92
C GLY A 184 -6.49 6.69 -2.93
N LEU A 185 -5.61 5.70 -2.73
CA LEU A 185 -4.56 5.34 -3.67
C LEU A 185 -5.17 4.96 -5.03
N TYR A 186 -6.13 4.04 -5.04
CA TYR A 186 -6.77 3.58 -6.27
C TYR A 186 -7.48 4.73 -7.02
N ALA A 187 -8.29 5.51 -6.29
CA ALA A 187 -8.98 6.65 -6.88
C ALA A 187 -8.02 7.68 -7.51
N THR A 188 -6.91 7.97 -6.81
CA THR A 188 -5.91 8.94 -7.31
C THR A 188 -5.16 8.40 -8.51
N ALA A 189 -4.78 7.12 -8.52
CA ALA A 189 -4.11 6.51 -9.65
C ALA A 189 -5.02 6.45 -10.89
N MET A 190 -6.31 6.09 -10.71
CA MET A 190 -7.30 6.09 -11.79
C MET A 190 -7.46 7.48 -12.41
N GLU A 191 -7.65 8.54 -11.59
CA GLU A 191 -7.79 9.91 -12.06
C GLU A 191 -6.56 10.39 -12.86
N LEU A 192 -5.38 9.95 -12.47
CA LEU A 192 -4.11 10.38 -13.06
C LEU A 192 -3.51 9.39 -14.06
N SER A 193 -4.28 8.38 -14.49
CA SER A 193 -3.88 7.37 -15.48
C SER A 193 -2.58 6.64 -15.12
N ALA A 194 -2.38 6.35 -13.84
CA ALA A 194 -1.31 5.51 -13.33
C ALA A 194 -1.86 4.16 -12.84
N LYS A 195 -0.99 3.15 -12.74
CA LYS A 195 -1.33 1.84 -12.23
C LYS A 195 -1.09 1.77 -10.72
N ALA A 196 -2.01 1.21 -9.97
CA ALA A 196 -1.84 1.04 -8.53
C ALA A 196 -2.32 -0.33 -8.04
N LEU A 197 -1.66 -0.83 -6.99
CA LEU A 197 -2.05 -2.03 -6.25
C LEU A 197 -1.72 -1.83 -4.76
N CYS A 198 -2.48 -2.49 -3.89
CA CYS A 198 -2.21 -2.55 -2.45
C CYS A 198 -2.05 -4.00 -2.00
N LEU A 199 -0.95 -4.28 -1.33
CA LEU A 199 -0.70 -5.50 -0.56
C LEU A 199 -0.66 -5.14 0.93
N CYS A 200 -1.32 -5.92 1.77
CA CYS A 200 -1.30 -5.73 3.21
C CYS A 200 -0.93 -7.03 3.93
N SER A 201 -0.08 -6.96 4.95
CA SER A 201 0.13 -8.06 5.87
C SER A 201 -0.75 -7.89 7.11
N VAL A 202 -1.41 -8.95 7.51
CA VAL A 202 -2.27 -8.97 8.69
C VAL A 202 -1.40 -8.89 9.95
N SER A 203 -1.49 -7.78 10.69
CA SER A 203 -0.77 -7.55 11.95
C SER A 203 -1.58 -7.85 13.19
N ASP A 204 -2.89 -7.75 13.10
CA ASP A 204 -3.85 -7.98 14.17
C ASP A 204 -5.19 -8.45 13.62
N HIS A 205 -5.97 -9.14 14.45
CA HIS A 205 -7.30 -9.61 14.09
C HIS A 205 -8.34 -8.93 14.99
N LEU A 206 -9.15 -8.03 14.40
CA LEU A 206 -10.03 -7.13 15.16
C LEU A 206 -11.18 -7.86 15.86
N ILE A 207 -11.54 -9.06 15.40
CA ILE A 207 -12.61 -9.87 16.00
C ILE A 207 -12.04 -10.77 17.11
N THR A 208 -10.96 -11.54 16.83
CA THR A 208 -10.37 -12.46 17.83
C THR A 208 -9.45 -11.77 18.82
N LYS A 209 -9.07 -10.50 18.56
CA LYS A 209 -8.17 -9.69 19.40
C LYS A 209 -6.73 -10.20 19.45
N GLU A 210 -6.36 -11.12 18.57
CA GLU A 210 -4.97 -11.56 18.39
C GLU A 210 -4.16 -10.46 17.72
N ALA A 211 -2.90 -10.31 18.11
CA ALA A 211 -1.99 -9.33 17.52
C ALA A 211 -0.55 -9.84 17.51
N LEU A 212 0.20 -9.47 16.49
CA LEU A 212 1.63 -9.75 16.41
C LEU A 212 2.41 -8.88 17.40
N SER A 213 3.43 -9.47 18.04
CA SER A 213 4.42 -8.72 18.79
C SER A 213 5.20 -7.75 17.86
N PRO A 214 5.85 -6.71 18.40
CA PRO A 214 6.67 -5.79 17.58
C PRO A 214 7.73 -6.50 16.75
N LYS A 215 8.37 -7.55 17.29
CA LYS A 215 9.36 -8.36 16.57
C LYS A 215 8.74 -9.12 15.40
N GLU A 216 7.64 -9.82 15.64
CA GLU A 216 6.94 -10.60 14.62
C GLU A 216 6.38 -9.70 13.50
N ARG A 217 5.97 -8.47 13.82
CA ARG A 217 5.55 -7.49 12.79
C ARG A 217 6.67 -7.22 11.79
N VAL A 218 7.90 -7.06 12.25
CA VAL A 218 9.05 -6.83 11.35
C VAL A 218 9.32 -8.05 10.48
N GLU A 219 9.36 -9.25 11.08
CA GLU A 219 9.67 -10.50 10.35
C GLU A 219 8.59 -10.86 9.32
N SER A 220 7.31 -10.67 9.63
CA SER A 220 6.20 -10.99 8.72
C SER A 220 6.15 -10.11 7.48
N PHE A 221 6.77 -8.93 7.53
CA PHE A 221 6.81 -8.02 6.39
C PHE A 221 7.81 -8.42 5.32
N ASP A 222 8.86 -9.16 5.65
CA ASP A 222 9.90 -9.53 4.69
C ASP A 222 9.32 -10.32 3.51
N ASN A 223 8.40 -11.25 3.74
CA ASN A 223 7.76 -12.02 2.66
C ASN A 223 6.95 -11.10 1.73
N MET A 224 6.21 -10.14 2.29
CA MET A 224 5.46 -9.16 1.50
C MET A 224 6.41 -8.21 0.74
N ILE A 225 7.51 -7.79 1.37
CA ILE A 225 8.53 -6.95 0.72
C ILE A 225 9.19 -7.69 -0.44
N ILE A 226 9.56 -8.95 -0.25
CA ILE A 226 10.15 -9.78 -1.31
C ILE A 226 9.15 -9.95 -2.46
N LEU A 227 7.89 -10.29 -2.17
CA LEU A 227 6.84 -10.35 -3.19
C LEU A 227 6.72 -9.04 -3.97
N ALA A 228 6.68 -7.91 -3.25
CA ALA A 228 6.56 -6.58 -3.84
C ALA A 228 7.76 -6.24 -4.75
N LEU A 229 8.98 -6.48 -4.29
CA LEU A 229 10.19 -6.22 -5.06
C LEU A 229 10.29 -7.13 -6.29
N GLU A 230 10.00 -8.43 -6.13
CA GLU A 230 10.02 -9.40 -7.24
C GLU A 230 9.00 -9.04 -8.33
N MET A 231 7.78 -8.62 -7.97
CA MET A 231 6.77 -8.28 -8.96
C MET A 231 7.01 -6.93 -9.64
N MET A 232 7.57 -5.95 -8.93
CA MET A 232 7.78 -4.60 -9.46
C MET A 232 9.03 -4.48 -10.31
N THR A 233 9.92 -5.46 -10.26
CA THR A 233 11.18 -5.47 -11.01
C THR A 233 11.25 -6.56 -12.09
N GLN A 234 10.10 -7.07 -12.52
CA GLN A 234 9.99 -8.03 -13.64
C GLN A 234 10.17 -7.41 -15.01
#